data_2a83398e33c6743f472efbf108e34b1d
#
_entry.id   2a83398e33c6743f472efbf108e34b1d
#
_cell.length_a   1.000
_cell.length_b   1.000
_cell.length_c   1.000
_cell.angle_alpha   90.00
_cell.angle_beta   90.00
_cell.angle_gamma   90.00
#
_symmetry.space_group_name_H-M   'P 1'
#
loop_
_entity.id
_entity.type
_entity.pdbx_description
1 polymer ?
#
loop_
_entity_poly.entity_id
_entity_poly.type
_entity_poly.pdbx_seq_one_letter_code
_entity_poly.pdbx_strand_id
1 'polypeptide(L)'
;MDRLSNLLSRFGVRANLFYDGDLCGSASYDGAERRGYIHLLQAGSVTLLGPDRKDLQLTRPSLIFMPRPAKHQLFAGESDGAKLLCASMEFEGGIDNPLSASLPDCLVLALDDLPMLADTLEWMFAEAANVHCGREAALERLFELLIILLLRYLLDHHQLRTGMMAGLADMRLARSL
;
A
#
# COMPACT_ATOMS: atom_id res chain seq x y z
N MET A 1 -25.19 -6.07 -2.46
CA MET A 1 -24.43 -6.19 -3.72
C MET A 1 -22.99 -5.81 -3.43
N ASP A 2 -22.05 -6.69 -3.70
CA ASP A 2 -20.61 -6.44 -3.43
C ASP A 2 -20.02 -5.56 -4.55
N ARG A 3 -19.96 -4.25 -4.29
CA ARG A 3 -19.54 -3.25 -5.26
C ARG A 3 -18.04 -3.25 -5.48
N LEU A 4 -17.27 -3.51 -4.42
CA LEU A 4 -15.81 -3.55 -4.52
C LEU A 4 -15.36 -4.74 -5.37
N SER A 5 -15.98 -5.91 -5.21
CA SER A 5 -15.69 -7.07 -6.05
C SER A 5 -15.97 -6.82 -7.53
N ASN A 6 -17.05 -6.13 -7.87
CA ASN A 6 -17.35 -5.77 -9.25
C ASN A 6 -16.31 -4.80 -9.84
N LEU A 7 -15.79 -3.87 -9.04
CA LEU A 7 -14.71 -2.97 -9.47
C LEU A 7 -13.40 -3.71 -9.63
N LEU A 8 -13.03 -4.55 -8.66
CA LEU A 8 -11.79 -5.31 -8.70
C LEU A 8 -11.78 -6.36 -9.83
N SER A 9 -12.93 -6.91 -10.21
CA SER A 9 -13.03 -7.80 -11.37
C SER A 9 -12.80 -7.09 -12.72
N ARG A 10 -13.04 -5.78 -12.76
CA ARG A 10 -12.82 -4.94 -13.95
C ARG A 10 -11.47 -4.22 -13.95
N PHE A 11 -10.98 -3.90 -12.76
CA PHE A 11 -9.82 -3.06 -12.54
C PHE A 11 -8.92 -3.73 -11.50
N GLY A 12 -8.49 -4.94 -11.81
CA GLY A 12 -7.65 -5.75 -10.94
C GLY A 12 -6.41 -5.01 -10.45
N VAL A 13 -5.89 -5.44 -9.33
CA VAL A 13 -4.61 -4.97 -8.80
C VAL A 13 -3.66 -6.16 -8.74
N ARG A 14 -2.41 -5.92 -9.11
CA ARG A 14 -1.30 -6.87 -8.96
C ARG A 14 -0.24 -6.24 -8.08
N ALA A 15 0.35 -7.06 -7.24
CA ALA A 15 1.48 -6.67 -6.42
C ALA A 15 2.68 -7.56 -6.74
N ASN A 16 3.87 -6.96 -6.80
CA ASN A 16 5.12 -7.67 -7.01
C ASN A 16 6.08 -7.30 -5.88
N LEU A 17 6.50 -8.30 -5.11
CA LEU A 17 7.51 -8.14 -4.08
C LEU A 17 8.84 -7.71 -4.70
N PHE A 18 9.50 -6.69 -4.17
CA PHE A 18 10.82 -6.29 -4.63
C PHE A 18 11.84 -6.09 -3.52
N TYR A 19 11.41 -5.96 -2.27
CA TYR A 19 12.30 -5.81 -1.13
C TYR A 19 11.73 -6.44 0.12
N ASP A 20 12.57 -7.18 0.82
CA ASP A 20 12.32 -7.73 2.14
C ASP A 20 13.64 -7.81 2.90
N GLY A 21 13.78 -7.04 3.95
CA GLY A 21 15.00 -7.00 4.75
C GLY A 21 15.19 -5.72 5.55
N ASP A 22 16.39 -5.58 6.07
CA ASP A 22 16.80 -4.43 6.89
C ASP A 22 17.39 -3.34 6.01
N LEU A 23 16.77 -2.18 6.00
CA LEU A 23 17.26 -0.98 5.32
C LEU A 23 18.22 -0.25 6.29
N CYS A 24 19.46 -0.04 5.83
CA CYS A 24 20.43 0.86 6.43
C CYS A 24 20.85 1.87 5.37
N GLY A 25 20.70 3.16 5.64
CA GLY A 25 20.94 4.21 4.66
C GLY A 25 19.67 4.57 3.86
N SER A 26 19.80 4.77 2.54
CA SER A 26 18.70 5.30 1.73
C SER A 26 18.31 4.41 0.56
N ALA A 27 17.00 4.34 0.29
CA ALA A 27 16.43 3.76 -0.90
C ALA A 27 15.61 4.84 -1.64
N SER A 28 15.89 5.03 -2.92
CA SER A 28 15.25 6.09 -3.75
C SER A 28 14.44 5.48 -4.87
N TYR A 29 13.25 6.03 -5.07
CA TYR A 29 12.28 5.64 -6.09
C TYR A 29 11.99 6.88 -6.94
N ASP A 30 12.30 6.85 -8.23
CA ASP A 30 12.22 8.04 -9.10
C ASP A 30 10.82 8.29 -9.68
N GLY A 31 9.92 7.29 -9.55
CA GLY A 31 8.58 7.36 -10.14
C GLY A 31 8.54 7.16 -11.66
N ALA A 32 9.68 6.87 -12.29
CA ALA A 32 9.76 6.63 -13.74
C ALA A 32 9.09 5.29 -14.11
N GLU A 33 9.10 4.34 -13.21
CA GLU A 33 8.30 3.12 -13.34
C GLU A 33 6.83 3.47 -13.13
N ARG A 34 5.97 3.11 -14.08
CA ARG A 34 4.53 3.41 -14.06
C ARG A 34 3.77 2.58 -13.01
N ARG A 35 4.34 2.46 -11.81
CA ARG A 35 3.86 1.61 -10.71
C ARG A 35 3.60 2.43 -9.47
N GLY A 36 2.64 2.00 -8.69
CA GLY A 36 2.49 2.43 -7.30
C GLY A 36 3.40 1.62 -6.38
N TYR A 37 3.48 2.04 -5.13
CA TYR A 37 4.33 1.41 -4.12
C TYR A 37 3.58 1.22 -2.81
N ILE A 38 3.89 0.12 -2.13
CA ILE A 38 3.47 -0.13 -0.77
C ILE A 38 4.69 -0.57 0.04
N HIS A 39 4.94 0.12 1.16
CA HIS A 39 6.02 -0.21 2.07
C HIS A 39 5.43 -0.45 3.45
N LEU A 40 5.80 -1.57 4.05
CA LEU A 40 5.45 -1.94 5.41
C LEU A 40 6.71 -1.82 6.28
N LEU A 41 6.69 -0.86 7.20
CA LEU A 41 7.68 -0.79 8.27
C LEU A 41 7.24 -1.75 9.36
N GLN A 42 7.99 -2.84 9.55
CA GLN A 42 7.74 -3.82 10.59
C GLN A 42 8.37 -3.44 11.92
N ALA A 43 9.59 -2.91 11.88
CA ALA A 43 10.35 -2.52 13.07
C ALA A 43 11.40 -1.47 12.72
N GLY A 44 11.91 -0.78 13.74
CA GLY A 44 12.88 0.30 13.59
C GLY A 44 12.25 1.64 13.23
N SER A 45 13.03 2.51 12.60
CA SER A 45 12.58 3.83 12.21
C SER A 45 12.99 4.16 10.77
N VAL A 46 12.12 4.88 10.06
CA VAL A 46 12.39 5.33 8.70
C VAL A 46 11.86 6.75 8.50
N THR A 47 12.60 7.57 7.78
CA THR A 47 12.14 8.87 7.31
C THR A 47 11.70 8.73 5.86
N LEU A 48 10.44 9.06 5.60
CA LEU A 48 9.87 9.18 4.26
C LEU A 48 10.06 10.60 3.76
N LEU A 49 10.79 10.75 2.65
CA LEU A 49 10.86 11.97 1.85
C LEU A 49 9.86 11.82 0.70
N GLY A 50 8.67 12.34 0.92
CA GLY A 50 7.55 12.20 -0.02
C GLY A 50 7.58 13.19 -1.18
N PRO A 51 6.61 13.09 -2.11
CA PRO A 51 6.49 13.99 -3.25
C PRO A 51 6.28 15.46 -2.84
N ASP A 52 5.65 15.70 -1.69
CA ASP A 52 5.39 17.05 -1.15
C ASP A 52 6.61 17.67 -0.43
N ARG A 53 7.77 17.03 -0.48
CA ARG A 53 9.02 17.45 0.20
C ARG A 53 8.88 17.68 1.72
N LYS A 54 7.89 17.08 2.33
CA LYS A 54 7.76 17.04 3.79
C LYS A 54 8.38 15.74 4.28
N ASP A 55 9.37 15.88 5.14
CA ASP A 55 9.97 14.74 5.80
C ASP A 55 9.01 14.21 6.86
N LEU A 56 8.66 12.96 6.75
CA LEU A 56 7.84 12.27 7.74
C LEU A 56 8.64 11.16 8.40
N GLN A 57 8.91 11.33 9.68
CA GLN A 57 9.58 10.32 10.47
C GLN A 57 8.57 9.30 11.02
N LEU A 58 8.80 8.03 10.70
CA LEU A 58 8.01 6.90 11.18
C LEU A 58 8.86 6.11 12.19
N THR A 59 8.40 6.05 13.42
CA THR A 59 9.09 5.42 14.56
C THR A 59 8.33 4.23 15.13
N ARG A 60 7.24 3.85 14.49
CA ARG A 60 6.42 2.69 14.84
C ARG A 60 6.00 1.93 13.58
N PRO A 61 5.61 0.66 13.70
CA PRO A 61 5.12 -0.12 12.57
C PRO A 61 4.06 0.64 11.77
N SER A 62 4.30 0.82 10.49
CA SER A 62 3.51 1.71 9.64
C SER A 62 3.41 1.18 8.21
N LEU A 63 2.30 1.52 7.56
CA LEU A 63 2.05 1.30 6.15
C LEU A 63 2.20 2.62 5.41
N ILE A 64 2.99 2.62 4.34
CA ILE A 64 3.09 3.69 3.36
C ILE A 64 2.48 3.17 2.06
N PHE A 65 1.48 3.87 1.54
CA PHE A 65 0.75 3.47 0.35
C PHE A 65 0.72 4.61 -0.67
N MET A 66 1.30 4.38 -1.82
CA MET A 66 1.35 5.29 -2.97
C MET A 66 0.74 4.59 -4.18
N PRO A 67 -0.56 4.76 -4.46
CA PRO A 67 -1.26 4.02 -5.52
C PRO A 67 -0.85 4.41 -6.94
N ARG A 68 -0.15 5.54 -7.09
CA ARG A 68 0.34 6.07 -8.36
C ARG A 68 1.84 6.27 -8.32
N PRO A 69 2.51 6.31 -9.51
CA PRO A 69 3.92 6.64 -9.59
C PRO A 69 4.23 7.94 -8.86
N ALA A 70 5.13 7.89 -7.89
CA ALA A 70 5.53 9.05 -7.11
C ALA A 70 7.02 8.97 -6.75
N LYS A 71 7.74 10.07 -6.98
CA LYS A 71 9.12 10.17 -6.54
C LYS A 71 9.16 10.27 -5.02
N HIS A 72 9.87 9.35 -4.39
CA HIS A 72 10.06 9.35 -2.94
C HIS A 72 11.37 8.67 -2.55
N GLN A 73 11.77 8.86 -1.30
CA GLN A 73 12.93 8.23 -0.72
C GLN A 73 12.61 7.75 0.70
N LEU A 74 13.15 6.59 1.04
CA LEU A 74 13.16 6.08 2.39
C LEU A 74 14.58 6.15 2.93
N PHE A 75 14.74 6.71 4.12
CA PHE A 75 16.02 6.80 4.81
C PHE A 75 15.91 6.18 6.21
N ALA A 76 16.80 5.24 6.51
CA ALA A 76 16.95 4.64 7.84
C ALA A 76 18.34 4.97 8.39
N GLY A 77 18.42 5.32 9.68
CA GLY A 77 19.68 5.58 10.35
C GLY A 77 20.56 4.31 10.43
N GLU A 78 21.88 4.50 10.46
CA GLU A 78 22.83 3.37 10.55
C GLU A 78 22.71 2.61 11.87
N SER A 79 22.30 3.28 12.95
CA SER A 79 22.21 2.67 14.29
C SER A 79 20.90 1.92 14.53
N ASP A 80 19.80 2.39 13.93
CA ASP A 80 18.46 1.92 14.30
C ASP A 80 17.84 1.01 13.22
N GLY A 81 18.35 1.07 11.98
CA GLY A 81 17.86 0.28 10.86
C GLY A 81 16.33 0.36 10.70
N ALA A 82 15.82 -0.18 9.62
CA ALA A 82 14.38 -0.33 9.45
C ALA A 82 14.09 -1.67 8.76
N LYS A 83 13.30 -2.52 9.39
CA LYS A 83 12.84 -3.76 8.77
C LYS A 83 11.64 -3.47 7.89
N LEU A 84 11.84 -3.63 6.59
CA LEU A 84 10.87 -3.28 5.57
C LEU A 84 10.45 -4.50 4.74
N LEU A 85 9.17 -4.51 4.37
CA LEU A 85 8.62 -5.41 3.37
C LEU A 85 7.92 -4.52 2.31
N CYS A 86 8.41 -4.55 1.07
CA CYS A 86 7.98 -3.60 0.05
C CYS A 86 7.54 -4.30 -1.23
N ALA A 87 6.43 -3.84 -1.80
CA ALA A 87 5.95 -4.28 -3.10
C ALA A 87 5.64 -3.09 -4.01
N SER A 88 5.86 -3.27 -5.31
CA SER A 88 5.26 -2.43 -6.32
C SER A 88 3.85 -2.92 -6.63
N MET A 89 2.97 -2.01 -7.06
CA MET A 89 1.63 -2.36 -7.46
C MET A 89 1.24 -1.75 -8.80
N GLU A 90 0.41 -2.47 -9.52
CA GLU A 90 -0.16 -2.02 -10.79
C GLU A 90 -1.67 -2.28 -10.78
N PHE A 91 -2.43 -1.27 -11.19
CA PHE A 91 -3.85 -1.45 -11.47
C PHE A 91 -4.04 -1.77 -12.96
N GLU A 92 -4.93 -2.71 -13.28
CA GLU A 92 -5.28 -2.99 -14.67
C GLU A 92 -5.83 -1.74 -15.35
N GLY A 93 -5.34 -1.42 -16.56
CA GLY A 93 -5.62 -0.14 -17.23
C GLY A 93 -4.59 0.96 -16.93
N GLY A 94 -3.60 0.70 -16.08
CA GLY A 94 -2.47 1.61 -15.84
C GLY A 94 -2.83 2.85 -15.02
N ILE A 95 -2.14 3.97 -15.30
CA ILE A 95 -2.25 5.21 -14.53
C ILE A 95 -3.62 5.90 -14.67
N ASP A 96 -4.35 5.62 -15.73
CA ASP A 96 -5.70 6.18 -15.99
C ASP A 96 -6.80 5.35 -15.32
N ASN A 97 -6.42 4.36 -14.52
CA ASN A 97 -7.37 3.52 -13.81
C ASN A 97 -8.20 4.34 -12.81
N PRO A 98 -9.54 4.29 -12.88
CA PRO A 98 -10.40 5.10 -12.02
C PRO A 98 -10.29 4.76 -10.54
N LEU A 99 -9.89 3.53 -10.18
CA LEU A 99 -9.62 3.17 -8.78
C LEU A 99 -8.40 3.95 -8.27
N SER A 100 -7.27 3.87 -8.99
CA SER A 100 -6.04 4.57 -8.57
C SER A 100 -6.23 6.09 -8.54
N ALA A 101 -7.01 6.65 -9.49
CA ALA A 101 -7.30 8.08 -9.55
C ALA A 101 -8.13 8.59 -8.36
N SER A 102 -8.95 7.71 -7.76
CA SER A 102 -9.79 8.06 -6.60
C SER A 102 -9.04 8.00 -5.26
N LEU A 103 -7.86 7.39 -5.24
CA LEU A 103 -7.06 7.20 -4.02
C LEU A 103 -6.21 8.45 -3.71
N PRO A 104 -5.85 8.68 -2.45
CA PRO A 104 -4.89 9.73 -2.09
C PRO A 104 -3.54 9.50 -2.76
N ASP A 105 -2.75 10.56 -2.97
CA ASP A 105 -1.44 10.45 -3.60
C ASP A 105 -0.45 9.66 -2.75
N CYS A 106 -0.52 9.88 -1.45
CA CYS A 106 0.25 9.18 -0.44
C CYS A 106 -0.61 9.00 0.81
N LEU A 107 -0.63 7.81 1.35
CA LEU A 107 -1.29 7.49 2.61
C LEU A 107 -0.29 6.86 3.55
N VAL A 108 -0.20 7.36 4.77
CA VAL A 108 0.64 6.78 5.82
C VAL A 108 -0.23 6.48 7.02
N LEU A 109 -0.26 5.23 7.44
CA LEU A 109 -1.06 4.75 8.56
C LEU A 109 -0.20 3.90 9.48
N ALA A 110 -0.36 4.06 10.79
CA ALA A 110 0.22 3.11 11.72
C ALA A 110 -0.52 1.77 11.65
N LEU A 111 0.20 0.67 11.75
CA LEU A 111 -0.41 -0.67 11.65
C LEU A 111 -1.37 -0.95 12.79
N ASP A 112 -1.11 -0.39 13.98
CA ASP A 112 -1.98 -0.51 15.16
C ASP A 112 -3.35 0.17 14.95
N ASP A 113 -3.43 1.15 14.05
CA ASP A 113 -4.69 1.83 13.71
C ASP A 113 -5.53 1.04 12.67
N LEU A 114 -5.03 -0.13 12.24
CA LEU A 114 -5.62 -0.98 11.20
C LEU A 114 -5.93 -2.40 11.70
N PRO A 115 -6.78 -2.57 12.73
CA PRO A 115 -7.04 -3.89 13.33
C PRO A 115 -7.61 -4.90 12.33
N MET A 116 -8.31 -4.44 11.28
CA MET A 116 -8.84 -5.31 10.23
C MET A 116 -7.76 -5.90 9.30
N LEU A 117 -6.53 -5.38 9.35
CA LEU A 117 -5.39 -5.90 8.59
C LEU A 117 -4.48 -6.80 9.44
N ALA A 118 -4.71 -6.90 10.75
CA ALA A 118 -3.79 -7.54 11.69
C ALA A 118 -3.43 -8.98 11.29
N ASP A 119 -4.42 -9.82 11.00
CA ASP A 119 -4.18 -11.22 10.61
C ASP A 119 -3.39 -11.33 9.30
N THR A 120 -3.72 -10.48 8.31
CA THR A 120 -3.01 -10.45 7.02
C THR A 120 -1.56 -10.02 7.21
N LEU A 121 -1.31 -8.99 8.02
CA LEU A 121 0.02 -8.50 8.34
C LEU A 121 0.84 -9.55 9.10
N GLU A 122 0.24 -10.25 10.05
CA GLU A 122 0.89 -11.34 10.77
C GLU A 122 1.34 -12.44 9.80
N TRP A 123 0.47 -12.85 8.89
CA TRP A 123 0.82 -13.85 7.86
C TRP A 123 1.92 -13.36 6.93
N MET A 124 1.88 -12.10 6.50
CA MET A 124 2.91 -11.52 5.66
C MET A 124 4.27 -11.50 6.36
N PHE A 125 4.33 -11.08 7.60
CA PHE A 125 5.58 -11.03 8.36
C PHE A 125 6.09 -12.43 8.72
N ALA A 126 5.21 -13.38 9.01
CA ALA A 126 5.59 -14.77 9.23
C ALA A 126 6.15 -15.41 7.97
N GLU A 127 5.52 -15.19 6.81
CA GLU A 127 6.00 -15.70 5.52
C GLU A 127 7.32 -15.04 5.11
N ALA A 128 7.46 -13.73 5.34
CA ALA A 128 8.70 -13.00 5.08
C ALA A 128 9.88 -13.50 5.93
N ALA A 129 9.63 -13.90 7.16
CA ALA A 129 10.67 -14.39 8.08
C ALA A 129 11.17 -15.81 7.76
N ASN A 130 10.49 -16.56 6.90
CA ASN A 130 10.78 -17.97 6.62
C ASN A 130 11.14 -18.17 5.13
N VAL A 131 12.02 -19.16 4.88
CA VAL A 131 12.40 -19.51 3.52
C VAL A 131 11.62 -20.75 3.09
N HIS A 132 10.42 -20.52 2.51
CA HIS A 132 9.57 -21.58 2.00
C HIS A 132 9.54 -21.59 0.46
N CYS A 133 9.28 -22.74 -0.13
CA CYS A 133 8.98 -22.84 -1.55
C CYS A 133 7.68 -22.08 -1.84
N GLY A 134 7.69 -21.18 -2.85
CA GLY A 134 6.53 -20.35 -3.18
C GLY A 134 6.34 -19.10 -2.32
N ARG A 135 7.29 -18.78 -1.42
CA ARG A 135 7.25 -17.61 -0.53
C ARG A 135 6.95 -16.30 -1.26
N GLU A 136 7.66 -16.03 -2.35
CA GLU A 136 7.45 -14.80 -3.14
C GLU A 136 6.01 -14.72 -3.66
N ALA A 137 5.52 -15.80 -4.27
CA ALA A 137 4.14 -15.86 -4.76
C ALA A 137 3.11 -15.71 -3.64
N ALA A 138 3.37 -16.28 -2.46
CA ALA A 138 2.50 -16.15 -1.29
C ALA A 138 2.46 -14.68 -0.82
N LEU A 139 3.62 -14.02 -0.69
CA LEU A 139 3.71 -12.61 -0.30
C LEU A 139 3.02 -11.69 -1.30
N GLU A 140 3.16 -11.92 -2.61
CA GLU A 140 2.45 -11.15 -3.64
C GLU A 140 0.94 -11.24 -3.46
N ARG A 141 0.38 -12.43 -3.23
CA ARG A 141 -1.06 -12.63 -2.98
C ARG A 141 -1.51 -11.97 -1.68
N LEU A 142 -0.68 -12.01 -0.64
CA LEU A 142 -0.96 -11.33 0.63
C LEU A 142 -0.94 -9.81 0.46
N PHE A 143 -0.03 -9.25 -0.34
CA PHE A 143 -0.07 -7.83 -0.70
C PHE A 143 -1.33 -7.46 -1.49
N GLU A 144 -1.76 -8.27 -2.45
CA GLU A 144 -3.02 -8.05 -3.17
C GLU A 144 -4.22 -8.06 -2.20
N LEU A 145 -4.27 -9.02 -1.27
CA LEU A 145 -5.29 -9.06 -0.22
C LEU A 145 -5.23 -7.83 0.68
N LEU A 146 -4.03 -7.43 1.11
CA LEU A 146 -3.83 -6.22 1.92
C LEU A 146 -4.39 -4.98 1.23
N ILE A 147 -4.13 -4.82 -0.07
CA ILE A 147 -4.66 -3.69 -0.86
C ILE A 147 -6.19 -3.72 -0.91
N ILE A 148 -6.81 -4.89 -1.10
CA ILE A 148 -8.28 -5.03 -1.09
C ILE A 148 -8.86 -4.60 0.27
N LEU A 149 -8.26 -5.05 1.37
CA LEU A 149 -8.69 -4.68 2.72
C LEU A 149 -8.48 -3.20 3.00
N LEU A 150 -7.37 -2.62 2.53
CA LEU A 150 -7.11 -1.19 2.63
C LEU A 150 -8.13 -0.36 1.82
N LEU A 151 -8.47 -0.79 0.61
CA LEU A 151 -9.53 -0.14 -0.18
C LEU A 151 -10.88 -0.16 0.55
N ARG A 152 -11.22 -1.27 1.20
CA ARG A 152 -12.42 -1.38 2.04
C ARG A 152 -12.36 -0.39 3.20
N TYR A 153 -11.23 -0.33 3.91
CA TYR A 153 -11.02 0.62 4.98
C TYR A 153 -11.22 2.08 4.51
N LEU A 154 -10.64 2.45 3.38
CA LEU A 154 -10.76 3.80 2.82
C LEU A 154 -12.20 4.14 2.41
N LEU A 155 -12.95 3.17 1.89
CA LEU A 155 -14.38 3.30 1.59
C LEU A 155 -15.19 3.57 2.86
N ASP A 156 -14.98 2.76 3.89
CA ASP A 156 -15.73 2.84 5.15
C ASP A 156 -15.47 4.15 5.92
N HIS A 157 -14.26 4.70 5.78
CA HIS A 157 -13.83 5.93 6.47
C HIS A 157 -13.95 7.19 5.60
N HIS A 158 -14.58 7.11 4.41
CA HIS A 158 -14.76 8.23 3.49
C HIS A 158 -13.46 8.99 3.14
N GLN A 159 -12.33 8.30 3.12
CA GLN A 159 -11.00 8.86 2.83
C GLN A 159 -10.65 8.85 1.33
N LEU A 160 -11.66 8.76 0.48
CA LEU A 160 -11.48 8.75 -0.97
C LEU A 160 -11.63 10.15 -1.55
N ARG A 161 -10.85 10.43 -2.59
CA ARG A 161 -10.98 11.64 -3.40
C ARG A 161 -12.22 11.54 -4.31
N THR A 162 -12.51 12.60 -5.06
CA THR A 162 -13.55 12.60 -6.09
C THR A 162 -13.31 11.49 -7.11
N GLY A 163 -14.37 10.85 -7.56
CA GLY A 163 -14.32 9.81 -8.58
C GLY A 163 -15.30 8.66 -8.31
N MET A 164 -15.13 7.55 -9.05
CA MET A 164 -16.02 6.39 -8.98
C MET A 164 -16.11 5.81 -7.56
N MET A 165 -14.98 5.74 -6.84
CA MET A 165 -14.93 5.21 -5.47
C MET A 165 -15.63 6.14 -4.47
N ALA A 166 -15.52 7.46 -4.64
CA ALA A 166 -16.26 8.41 -3.81
C ALA A 166 -17.78 8.27 -4.01
N GLY A 167 -18.22 8.03 -5.26
CA GLY A 167 -19.62 7.71 -5.56
C GLY A 167 -20.11 6.41 -4.92
N LEU A 168 -19.21 5.41 -4.75
CA LEU A 168 -19.53 4.17 -4.04
C LEU A 168 -19.64 4.35 -2.53
N ALA A 169 -18.88 5.28 -1.96
CA ALA A 169 -18.97 5.64 -0.54
C ALA A 169 -20.26 6.40 -0.22
N ASP A 170 -20.84 7.12 -1.18
CA ASP A 170 -22.13 7.80 -1.02
C ASP A 170 -23.29 6.81 -1.20
N MET A 171 -23.96 6.48 -0.10
CA MET A 171 -25.11 5.55 -0.11
C MET A 171 -26.29 6.03 -0.97
N ARG A 172 -26.40 7.32 -1.28
CA ARG A 172 -27.46 7.87 -2.12
C ARG A 172 -27.18 7.62 -3.60
N LEU A 173 -25.93 7.85 -4.03
CA LEU A 173 -25.48 7.60 -5.41
C LEU A 173 -25.34 6.11 -5.71
N ALA A 174 -25.01 5.34 -4.70
CA ALA A 174 -24.79 3.91 -4.80
C ALA A 174 -26.04 3.09 -5.20
N ARG A 175 -27.24 3.65 -5.11
CA ARG A 175 -28.50 3.01 -5.56
C ARG A 175 -28.80 3.24 -7.04
N SER A 176 -28.07 4.15 -7.69
CA SER A 176 -28.25 4.52 -9.10
C SER A 176 -27.18 3.95 -10.04
N LEU A 177 -26.16 3.27 -9.48
CA LEU A 177 -25.11 2.54 -10.20
C LEU A 177 -25.32 1.03 -10.08
#